data_41c10f7e0916ce1e0175f288ef8c514c
#
_entry.id   41c10f7e0916ce1e0175f288ef8c514c
#
_cell.length_a   1.000
_cell.length_b   1.000
_cell.length_c   1.000
_cell.angle_alpha   90.00
_cell.angle_beta   90.00
_cell.angle_gamma   90.00
#
_symmetry.space_group_name_H-M   'P 1'
#
loop_
_entity.id
_entity.type
_entity.pdbx_description
1 polymer ?
#
loop_
_entity_poly.entity_id
_entity_poly.type
_entity_poly.pdbx_seq_one_letter_code
_entity_poly.pdbx_strand_id
1 'polypeptide(L)'
;MELKDPELFTLKDRAAEMNLNVPILVEGKHDVDALREIGFRGHLIKINRGVSLDLFAEMIARNFRKIILLTDFDRKGQSIKTRLQVLLSSYGCEINLEFWDFINRNYKIKSVEDIPWLMEKVLSEATNSNGKRH
;
A
#
# COMPACT_ATOMS: atom_id res chain seq x y z
N MET A 1 15.33 20.38 0.02
CA MET A 1 14.28 19.57 0.62
C MET A 1 13.38 18.99 -0.48
N GLU A 2 13.11 17.79 -0.37
CA GLU A 2 12.30 17.11 -1.37
C GLU A 2 10.81 17.31 -1.09
N LEU A 3 10.08 17.68 -2.11
CA LEU A 3 8.63 17.83 -1.98
C LEU A 3 7.94 16.48 -1.67
N LYS A 4 8.63 15.37 -2.00
CA LYS A 4 8.06 14.03 -1.78
C LYS A 4 7.79 13.70 -0.32
N ASP A 5 8.59 14.26 0.61
CA ASP A 5 8.44 13.89 2.02
C ASP A 5 7.11 14.34 2.62
N PRO A 6 6.65 15.58 2.44
CA PRO A 6 5.30 15.94 2.84
C PRO A 6 4.24 15.12 2.10
N GLU A 7 4.49 14.82 0.83
CA GLU A 7 3.56 14.05 0.02
C GLU A 7 3.35 12.63 0.56
N LEU A 8 4.39 12.03 1.12
CA LEU A 8 4.27 10.70 1.70
C LEU A 8 3.12 10.64 2.72
N PHE A 9 3.08 11.62 3.62
CA PHE A 9 2.04 11.66 4.65
C PHE A 9 0.68 12.00 4.06
N THR A 10 0.65 12.90 3.09
CA THR A 10 -0.61 13.27 2.41
C THR A 10 -1.22 12.06 1.69
N LEU A 11 -0.39 11.30 0.97
CA LEU A 11 -0.88 10.15 0.22
C LEU A 11 -1.26 9.00 1.16
N LYS A 12 -0.52 8.85 2.28
CA LYS A 12 -0.89 7.86 3.28
C LYS A 12 -2.27 8.21 3.87
N ASP A 13 -2.48 9.47 4.23
CA ASP A 13 -3.76 9.89 4.79
C ASP A 13 -4.89 9.72 3.77
N ARG A 14 -4.63 10.03 2.50
CA ARG A 14 -5.61 9.83 1.44
C ARG A 14 -5.99 8.36 1.30
N ALA A 15 -4.99 7.48 1.31
CA ALA A 15 -5.24 6.05 1.22
C ALA A 15 -5.99 5.54 2.45
N ALA A 16 -5.64 6.02 3.64
CA ALA A 16 -6.30 5.61 4.88
C ALA A 16 -7.76 6.06 4.89
N GLU A 17 -8.03 7.26 4.40
CA GLU A 17 -9.40 7.78 4.27
C GLU A 17 -10.19 6.92 3.30
N MET A 18 -9.62 6.65 2.14
CA MET A 18 -10.28 5.80 1.14
C MET A 18 -10.56 4.40 1.70
N ASN A 19 -9.63 3.88 2.50
CA ASN A 19 -9.77 2.56 3.09
C ASN A 19 -10.97 2.41 4.01
N LEU A 20 -11.54 3.51 4.51
CA LEU A 20 -12.74 3.41 5.32
C LEU A 20 -13.90 2.77 4.54
N ASN A 21 -13.90 2.90 3.23
CA ASN A 21 -14.95 2.36 2.38
C ASN A 21 -14.45 1.40 1.30
N VAL A 22 -13.14 1.31 1.08
CA VAL A 22 -12.53 0.54 0.00
C VAL A 22 -11.49 -0.39 0.63
N PRO A 23 -11.55 -1.71 0.38
CA PRO A 23 -10.59 -2.63 1.00
C PRO A 23 -9.20 -2.48 0.39
N ILE A 24 -8.19 -2.82 1.19
CA ILE A 24 -6.81 -2.90 0.72
C ILE A 24 -6.42 -4.37 0.64
N LEU A 25 -5.81 -4.76 -0.48
CA LEU A 25 -5.24 -6.10 -0.62
C LEU A 25 -3.76 -6.04 -0.28
N VAL A 26 -3.33 -6.92 0.63
CA VAL A 26 -1.93 -7.03 1.07
C VAL A 26 -1.49 -8.49 1.02
N GLU A 27 -0.17 -8.74 1.10
CA GLU A 27 0.32 -10.09 0.97
C GLU A 27 0.17 -10.92 2.23
N GLY A 28 0.32 -10.33 3.43
CA GLY A 28 0.31 -11.14 4.63
C GLY A 28 -0.05 -10.39 5.90
N LYS A 29 0.00 -11.13 7.01
CA LYS A 29 -0.41 -10.64 8.32
C LYS A 29 0.45 -9.47 8.81
N HIS A 30 1.75 -9.54 8.57
CA HIS A 30 2.66 -8.48 9.04
C HIS A 30 2.36 -7.16 8.34
N ASP A 31 1.90 -7.24 7.09
CA ASP A 31 1.50 -6.04 6.35
C ASP A 31 0.24 -5.43 6.98
N VAL A 32 -0.71 -6.29 7.37
CA VAL A 32 -1.91 -5.83 8.07
C VAL A 32 -1.52 -5.10 9.36
N ASP A 33 -0.65 -5.71 10.15
CA ASP A 33 -0.22 -5.12 11.42
C ASP A 33 0.46 -3.76 11.20
N ALA A 34 1.32 -3.67 10.18
CA ALA A 34 2.02 -2.43 9.87
C ALA A 34 1.06 -1.32 9.47
N LEU A 35 0.08 -1.64 8.64
CA LEU A 35 -0.91 -0.65 8.20
C LEU A 35 -1.80 -0.20 9.35
N ARG A 36 -2.18 -1.11 10.23
CA ARG A 36 -2.94 -0.73 11.44
C ARG A 36 -2.14 0.25 12.29
N GLU A 37 -0.85 0.02 12.40
CA GLU A 37 0.03 0.88 13.18
C GLU A 37 0.04 2.33 12.68
N ILE A 38 -0.09 2.53 11.39
CA ILE A 38 -0.04 3.88 10.80
C ILE A 38 -1.43 4.44 10.45
N GLY A 39 -2.48 3.82 10.99
CA GLY A 39 -3.80 4.44 10.97
C GLY A 39 -4.80 3.93 9.95
N PHE A 40 -4.52 2.81 9.27
CA PHE A 40 -5.50 2.22 8.37
C PHE A 40 -6.52 1.44 9.19
N ARG A 41 -7.78 1.86 9.15
CA ARG A 41 -8.84 1.32 10.01
C ARG A 41 -9.88 0.50 9.26
N GLY A 42 -9.85 0.52 7.92
CA GLY A 42 -10.83 -0.18 7.11
C GLY A 42 -10.49 -1.65 6.91
N HIS A 43 -11.11 -2.24 5.92
CA HIS A 43 -10.94 -3.66 5.62
C HIS A 43 -9.59 -3.92 4.94
N LEU A 44 -8.79 -4.78 5.54
CA LEU A 44 -7.50 -5.19 4.98
C LEU A 44 -7.61 -6.69 4.68
N ILE A 45 -7.42 -7.05 3.42
CA ILE A 45 -7.61 -8.43 2.95
C ILE A 45 -6.26 -9.01 2.53
N LYS A 46 -5.93 -10.17 3.10
CA LYS A 46 -4.70 -10.87 2.71
C LYS A 46 -4.95 -11.64 1.42
N ILE A 47 -3.99 -11.59 0.51
CA ILE A 47 -4.06 -12.38 -0.71
C ILE A 47 -3.99 -13.85 -0.34
N ASN A 48 -5.01 -14.61 -0.75
CA ASN A 48 -5.13 -16.01 -0.38
C ASN A 48 -4.19 -16.87 -1.23
N ARG A 49 -3.20 -17.49 -0.58
CA ARG A 49 -2.22 -18.33 -1.27
C ARG A 49 -2.69 -19.78 -1.44
N GLY A 50 -3.82 -20.12 -0.85
CA GLY A 50 -4.41 -21.47 -0.98
C GLY A 50 -5.21 -21.66 -2.24
N VAL A 51 -5.40 -20.61 -3.04
CA VAL A 51 -6.11 -20.68 -4.32
C VAL A 51 -5.28 -19.97 -5.37
N SER A 52 -5.62 -20.16 -6.65
CA SER A 52 -4.93 -19.46 -7.73
C SER A 52 -5.19 -17.96 -7.63
N LEU A 53 -4.27 -17.19 -8.17
CA LEU A 53 -4.42 -15.74 -8.17
C LEU A 53 -5.64 -15.31 -8.97
N ASP A 54 -5.93 -16.04 -10.06
CA ASP A 54 -7.12 -15.79 -10.88
C ASP A 54 -8.40 -15.99 -10.07
N LEU A 55 -8.49 -17.10 -9.35
CA LEU A 55 -9.67 -17.36 -8.52
C LEU A 55 -9.81 -16.31 -7.41
N PHE A 56 -8.69 -15.94 -6.78
CA PHE A 56 -8.72 -14.91 -5.76
C PHE A 56 -9.24 -13.59 -6.33
N ALA A 57 -8.73 -13.18 -7.51
CA ALA A 57 -9.16 -11.96 -8.16
C ALA A 57 -10.66 -11.98 -8.48
N GLU A 58 -11.13 -13.12 -8.95
CA GLU A 58 -12.56 -13.28 -9.26
C GLU A 58 -13.40 -13.09 -8.00
N MET A 59 -12.97 -13.70 -6.90
CA MET A 59 -13.68 -13.59 -5.63
C MET A 59 -13.73 -12.15 -5.12
N ILE A 60 -12.61 -11.42 -5.26
CA ILE A 60 -12.55 -10.01 -4.87
C ILE A 60 -13.49 -9.19 -5.74
N ALA A 61 -13.43 -9.38 -7.05
CA ALA A 61 -14.24 -8.58 -7.98
C ALA A 61 -15.75 -8.83 -7.81
N ARG A 62 -16.14 -10.00 -7.32
CA ARG A 62 -17.56 -10.27 -7.04
C ARG A 62 -18.09 -9.41 -5.89
N ASN A 63 -17.23 -9.05 -4.96
CA ASN A 63 -17.64 -8.39 -3.73
C ASN A 63 -17.31 -6.91 -3.71
N PHE A 64 -16.37 -6.45 -4.53
CA PHE A 64 -15.91 -5.08 -4.49
C PHE A 64 -15.74 -4.52 -5.89
N ARG A 65 -16.21 -3.30 -6.10
CA ARG A 65 -16.02 -2.61 -7.38
C ARG A 65 -14.69 -1.91 -7.46
N LYS A 66 -14.10 -1.63 -6.29
CA LYS A 66 -12.84 -0.90 -6.21
C LYS A 66 -12.03 -1.46 -5.06
N ILE A 67 -10.73 -1.55 -5.26
CA ILE A 67 -9.79 -1.95 -4.21
C ILE A 67 -8.55 -1.06 -4.27
N ILE A 68 -7.84 -1.04 -3.15
CA ILE A 68 -6.51 -0.46 -3.08
C ILE A 68 -5.53 -1.63 -3.05
N LEU A 69 -4.50 -1.58 -3.87
CA LEU A 69 -3.52 -2.66 -3.91
C LEU A 69 -2.22 -2.21 -3.27
N LEU A 70 -1.73 -3.01 -2.33
CA LEU A 70 -0.53 -2.65 -1.59
C LEU A 70 0.31 -3.90 -1.34
N THR A 71 0.86 -4.45 -2.42
CA THR A 71 1.80 -5.57 -2.35
C THR A 71 3.19 -5.05 -1.99
N ASP A 72 4.10 -5.96 -1.67
CA ASP A 72 5.48 -5.58 -1.39
C ASP A 72 6.16 -4.98 -2.63
N PHE A 73 7.29 -4.32 -2.41
CA PHE A 73 8.00 -3.59 -3.45
C PHE A 73 9.17 -4.38 -4.05
N ASP A 74 9.38 -5.60 -3.59
CA ASP A 74 10.39 -6.49 -4.14
C ASP A 74 9.88 -7.10 -5.47
N ARG A 75 10.72 -7.90 -6.10
CA ARG A 75 10.38 -8.48 -7.41
C ARG A 75 9.11 -9.32 -7.35
N LYS A 76 8.96 -10.11 -6.30
CA LYS A 76 7.77 -10.95 -6.14
C LYS A 76 6.51 -10.10 -5.97
N GLY A 77 6.60 -9.06 -5.13
CA GLY A 77 5.45 -8.16 -4.89
C GLY A 77 5.05 -7.42 -6.15
N GLN A 78 6.03 -7.00 -6.95
CA GLN A 78 5.74 -6.34 -8.22
C GLN A 78 5.09 -7.29 -9.21
N SER A 79 5.51 -8.54 -9.23
CA SER A 79 4.91 -9.55 -10.10
C SER A 79 3.46 -9.81 -9.71
N ILE A 80 3.19 -9.95 -8.41
CA ILE A 80 1.82 -10.13 -7.92
C ILE A 80 0.95 -8.93 -8.27
N LYS A 81 1.49 -7.72 -8.07
CA LYS A 81 0.78 -6.49 -8.41
C LYS A 81 0.37 -6.48 -9.88
N THR A 82 1.32 -6.76 -10.76
CA THR A 82 1.07 -6.73 -12.21
C THR A 82 -0.01 -7.72 -12.60
N ARG A 83 0.08 -8.96 -12.07
CA ARG A 83 -0.90 -9.98 -12.39
C ARG A 83 -2.28 -9.65 -11.85
N LEU A 84 -2.35 -9.19 -10.60
CA LEU A 84 -3.64 -8.82 -10.02
C LEU A 84 -4.27 -7.63 -10.75
N GLN A 85 -3.44 -6.69 -11.18
CA GLN A 85 -3.93 -5.53 -11.93
C GLN A 85 -4.65 -5.97 -13.20
N VAL A 86 -4.05 -6.90 -13.94
CA VAL A 86 -4.65 -7.44 -15.16
C VAL A 86 -5.92 -8.22 -14.85
N LEU A 87 -5.85 -9.12 -13.86
CA LEU A 87 -6.98 -10.00 -13.54
C LEU A 87 -8.17 -9.22 -13.00
N LEU A 88 -7.93 -8.34 -12.03
CA LEU A 88 -9.02 -7.56 -11.42
C LEU A 88 -9.66 -6.63 -12.45
N SER A 89 -8.85 -6.01 -13.30
CA SER A 89 -9.39 -5.14 -14.35
C SER A 89 -10.25 -5.93 -15.32
N SER A 90 -9.85 -7.15 -15.66
CA SER A 90 -10.63 -7.99 -16.57
C SER A 90 -11.98 -8.38 -15.97
N TYR A 91 -12.08 -8.41 -14.66
CA TYR A 91 -13.34 -8.70 -13.95
C TYR A 91 -14.11 -7.41 -13.61
N GLY A 92 -13.65 -6.27 -14.10
CA GLY A 92 -14.36 -5.00 -13.90
C GLY A 92 -14.11 -4.30 -12.58
N CYS A 93 -13.08 -4.73 -11.84
CA CYS A 93 -12.73 -4.11 -10.56
C CYS A 93 -11.72 -2.99 -10.80
N GLU A 94 -11.98 -1.83 -10.23
CA GLU A 94 -11.07 -0.69 -10.31
C GLU A 94 -9.98 -0.82 -9.26
N ILE A 95 -8.74 -0.51 -9.63
CA ILE A 95 -7.59 -0.68 -8.74
C ILE A 95 -6.93 0.67 -8.48
N ASN A 96 -6.80 1.03 -7.21
CA ASN A 96 -6.07 2.22 -6.81
C ASN A 96 -4.65 1.83 -6.43
N LEU A 97 -3.66 2.40 -7.13
CA LEU A 97 -2.24 2.15 -6.90
C LEU A 97 -1.49 3.42 -6.50
N GLU A 98 -2.21 4.47 -6.15
CA GLU A 98 -1.59 5.77 -5.90
C GLU A 98 -0.50 5.71 -4.83
N PHE A 99 -0.81 5.11 -3.69
CA PHE A 99 0.16 5.03 -2.59
C PHE A 99 1.31 4.10 -2.94
N TRP A 100 0.98 2.95 -3.54
CA TRP A 100 2.01 2.00 -3.97
C TRP A 100 2.99 2.63 -4.96
N ASP A 101 2.47 3.28 -5.98
CA ASP A 101 3.30 3.90 -7.02
C ASP A 101 4.19 4.99 -6.44
N PHE A 102 3.65 5.79 -5.53
CA PHE A 102 4.42 6.86 -4.92
C PHE A 102 5.59 6.32 -4.12
N ILE A 103 5.35 5.33 -3.27
CA ILE A 103 6.42 4.72 -2.47
C ILE A 103 7.46 4.06 -3.37
N ASN A 104 6.99 3.28 -4.34
CA ASN A 104 7.91 2.56 -5.23
C ASN A 104 8.82 3.51 -6.01
N ARG A 105 8.30 4.66 -6.38
CA ARG A 105 9.05 5.64 -7.17
C ARG A 105 10.03 6.46 -6.36
N ASN A 106 9.73 6.70 -5.09
CA ASN A 106 10.47 7.68 -4.31
C ASN A 106 11.32 7.09 -3.19
N TYR A 107 11.12 5.83 -2.84
CA TYR A 107 11.83 5.21 -1.71
C TYR A 107 12.31 3.82 -2.07
N LYS A 108 13.30 3.33 -1.32
CA LYS A 108 13.90 2.01 -1.59
C LYS A 108 13.64 1.05 -0.44
N ILE A 109 12.38 0.88 -0.09
CA ILE A 109 12.01 -0.17 0.85
C ILE A 109 11.50 -1.38 0.07
N LYS A 110 11.55 -2.56 0.68
CA LYS A 110 11.19 -3.80 0.01
C LYS A 110 9.80 -4.30 0.35
N SER A 111 9.28 -3.92 1.51
CA SER A 111 8.00 -4.47 1.94
C SER A 111 7.11 -3.40 2.56
N VAL A 112 5.81 -3.70 2.56
CA VAL A 112 4.80 -2.86 3.21
C VAL A 112 5.08 -2.79 4.71
N GLU A 113 5.62 -3.85 5.27
CA GLU A 113 6.02 -3.92 6.68
C GLU A 113 7.01 -2.82 7.04
N ASP A 114 7.78 -2.32 6.08
CA ASP A 114 8.78 -1.26 6.31
C ASP A 114 8.20 0.14 6.28
N ILE A 115 6.93 0.31 5.90
CA ILE A 115 6.35 1.65 5.77
C ILE A 115 6.33 2.42 7.09
N PRO A 116 5.96 1.83 8.23
CA PRO A 116 6.01 2.57 9.50
C PRO A 116 7.41 3.08 9.81
N TRP A 117 8.43 2.25 9.59
CA TRP A 117 9.82 2.66 9.78
C TRP A 117 10.19 3.81 8.83
N LEU A 118 9.79 3.71 7.57
CA LEU A 118 10.06 4.76 6.60
C LEU A 118 9.46 6.10 7.03
N MET A 119 8.22 6.07 7.49
CA MET A 119 7.54 7.29 7.91
C MET A 119 8.22 7.91 9.12
N GLU A 120 8.62 7.07 10.07
CA GLU A 120 9.34 7.52 11.25
C GLU A 120 10.68 8.15 10.88
N LYS A 121 11.40 7.51 9.96
CA LYS A 121 12.69 8.00 9.50
C LYS A 121 12.56 9.36 8.81
N VAL A 122 11.58 9.50 7.93
CA VAL A 122 11.34 10.75 7.22
C VAL A 122 11.01 11.87 8.22
N LEU A 123 10.16 11.59 9.18
CA LEU A 123 9.78 12.57 10.18
C LEU A 123 10.97 12.96 11.06
N SER A 124 11.77 12.00 11.46
CA SER A 124 12.96 12.23 12.29
C SER A 124 14.00 13.08 11.55
N GLU A 125 14.24 12.80 10.28
CA GLU A 125 15.20 13.55 9.48
C GLU A 125 14.75 15.00 9.29
N ALA A 126 13.46 15.22 9.09
CA ALA A 126 12.93 16.57 8.97
C ALA A 126 13.12 17.35 10.28
N THR A 127 12.86 16.71 11.42
CA THR A 127 13.06 17.32 12.73
C THR A 127 14.52 17.64 12.98
N ASN A 128 15.42 16.68 12.70
CA ASN A 128 16.84 16.86 12.87
C ASN A 128 17.39 17.98 11.98
N SER A 129 16.92 18.02 10.73
CA SER A 129 17.33 19.04 9.79
C SER A 129 16.93 20.43 10.29
N ASN A 130 15.73 20.58 10.82
CA ASN A 130 15.27 21.83 11.39
C ASN A 130 16.09 22.22 12.62
N GLY A 131 16.39 21.25 13.47
CA GLY A 131 17.23 21.49 14.64
C GLY A 131 18.63 21.97 14.30
N LYS A 132 19.21 21.46 13.24
CA LYS A 132 20.55 21.82 12.81
C LYS A 132 20.66 23.25 12.31
N ARG A 133 19.57 23.87 11.95
CA ARG A 133 19.57 25.24 11.44
C ARG A 133 19.66 26.29 12.52
N HIS A 134 19.55 25.87 13.74
CA HIS A 134 19.68 26.72 14.88
C HIS A 134 21.09 26.68 15.43
#